data_2050733ddc0967adfebcc360190f71c1
#
_entry.id   2050733ddc0967adfebcc360190f71c1
#
_cell.length_a   1.000
_cell.length_b   1.000
_cell.length_c   1.000
_cell.angle_alpha   90.00
_cell.angle_beta   90.00
_cell.angle_gamma   90.00
#
_symmetry.space_group_name_H-M   'P 1'
#
loop_
_entity.id
_entity.type
_entity.pdbx_description
1 polymer ?
#
loop_
_entity_poly.entity_id
_entity_poly.type
_entity_poly.pdbx_seq_one_letter_code
_entity_poly.pdbx_strand_id
1 'polypeptide(L)'
;MKTNIGFVNLDASLLQWLREALRTQAPDTVSRRDLQEGLESLADGTARSLMLELDEQTEPGKTPATVLRCGTLVIDPRARSVQRAGQMVALTPKEFDILYFLARNRGEVFTKEQIYQAVWEGDYMLDDSNIMAFIRKLRKKIEPNPDAPEYIQTIWGIGYRFNESL
;
A
#
# COMPACT_ATOMS: atom_id res chain seq x y z
N MET A 1 -14.95 -5.66 -7.14
CA MET A 1 -14.94 -6.11 -5.74
C MET A 1 -14.32 -5.01 -4.90
N LYS A 2 -14.92 -4.57 -3.80
CA LYS A 2 -14.36 -3.53 -2.94
C LYS A 2 -13.32 -4.19 -2.04
N THR A 3 -12.06 -3.83 -2.20
CA THR A 3 -10.99 -4.23 -1.28
C THR A 3 -11.06 -3.29 -0.08
N ASN A 4 -11.61 -3.76 1.03
CA ASN A 4 -11.65 -2.97 2.26
C ASN A 4 -10.36 -3.22 3.07
N ILE A 5 -9.66 -2.17 3.43
CA ILE A 5 -8.57 -2.25 4.42
C ILE A 5 -9.20 -2.15 5.80
N GLY A 6 -9.08 -3.21 6.58
CA GLY A 6 -9.52 -3.23 7.97
C GLY A 6 -8.35 -2.98 8.92
N PHE A 7 -8.52 -2.05 9.87
CA PHE A 7 -7.59 -1.91 10.99
C PHE A 7 -8.17 -2.68 12.19
N VAL A 8 -7.41 -3.66 12.68
CA VAL A 8 -7.77 -4.46 13.86
C VAL A 8 -6.73 -4.20 14.94
N ASN A 9 -7.19 -3.79 16.12
CA ASN A 9 -6.31 -3.71 17.29
C ASN A 9 -6.17 -5.09 17.90
N LEU A 10 -4.97 -5.64 17.90
CA LEU A 10 -4.65 -6.91 18.55
C LEU A 10 -4.21 -6.64 19.98
N ASP A 11 -4.87 -7.28 20.96
CA ASP A 11 -4.33 -7.36 22.29
C ASP A 11 -3.23 -8.43 22.41
N ALA A 12 -2.45 -8.38 23.48
CA ALA A 12 -1.33 -9.29 23.68
C ALA A 12 -1.76 -10.77 23.74
N SER A 13 -2.95 -11.05 24.24
CA SER A 13 -3.48 -12.42 24.38
C SER A 13 -3.83 -13.00 23.02
N LEU A 14 -4.51 -12.22 22.18
CA LEU A 14 -4.86 -12.63 20.82
C LEU A 14 -3.62 -12.78 19.95
N LEU A 15 -2.64 -11.88 20.09
CA LEU A 15 -1.37 -11.96 19.37
C LEU A 15 -0.63 -13.25 19.73
N GLN A 16 -0.56 -13.60 21.02
CA GLN A 16 0.07 -14.84 21.47
C GLN A 16 -0.66 -16.08 20.96
N TRP A 17 -1.99 -16.07 20.98
CA TRP A 17 -2.81 -17.16 20.46
C TRP A 17 -2.60 -17.35 18.94
N LEU A 18 -2.57 -16.27 18.16
CA LEU A 18 -2.32 -16.32 16.71
C LEU A 18 -0.94 -16.94 16.41
N ARG A 19 0.10 -16.53 17.12
CA ARG A 19 1.45 -17.09 16.95
C ARG A 19 1.47 -18.60 17.22
N GLU A 20 0.83 -19.07 18.27
CA GLU A 20 0.77 -20.49 18.62
C GLU A 20 -0.07 -21.28 17.60
N ALA A 21 -1.21 -20.76 17.18
CA ALA A 21 -2.05 -21.39 16.17
C ALA A 21 -1.33 -21.54 14.82
N LEU A 22 -0.61 -20.52 14.38
CA LEU A 22 0.21 -20.59 13.17
C LEU A 22 1.32 -21.64 13.27
N ARG A 23 1.94 -21.76 14.44
CA ARG A 23 3.01 -22.72 14.66
C ARG A 23 2.52 -24.16 14.61
N THR A 24 1.32 -24.42 15.15
CA THR A 24 0.81 -25.79 15.37
C THR A 24 -0.18 -26.28 14.32
N GLN A 25 -0.95 -25.39 13.70
CA GLN A 25 -2.11 -25.76 12.89
C GLN A 25 -2.03 -25.31 11.42
N ALA A 26 -1.20 -24.31 11.11
CA ALA A 26 -1.12 -23.81 9.74
C ALA A 26 -0.23 -24.68 8.85
N PRO A 27 -0.57 -24.86 7.55
CA PRO A 27 0.26 -25.57 6.60
C PRO A 27 1.61 -24.86 6.41
N ASP A 28 2.67 -25.62 6.11
CA ASP A 28 4.02 -25.05 5.90
C ASP A 28 4.11 -24.40 4.52
N THR A 29 3.81 -23.11 4.49
CA THR A 29 3.85 -22.25 3.29
C THR A 29 4.77 -21.08 3.50
N VAL A 30 5.19 -20.41 2.40
CA VAL A 30 5.97 -19.16 2.47
C VAL A 30 5.17 -18.11 3.22
N SER A 31 3.90 -17.91 2.86
CA SER A 31 3.01 -16.94 3.52
C SER A 31 2.85 -17.18 5.02
N ARG A 32 2.90 -18.45 5.48
CA ARG A 32 2.91 -18.76 6.92
C ARG A 32 4.16 -18.22 7.60
N ARG A 33 5.34 -18.40 6.99
CA ARG A 33 6.62 -17.92 7.56
C ARG A 33 6.66 -16.41 7.64
N ASP A 34 6.25 -15.74 6.55
CA ASP A 34 6.18 -14.27 6.49
C ASP A 34 5.20 -13.71 7.54
N LEU A 35 4.03 -14.35 7.70
CA LEU A 35 3.07 -13.96 8.74
C LEU A 35 3.61 -14.21 10.15
N GLN A 36 4.29 -15.32 10.37
CA GLN A 36 4.90 -15.62 11.66
C GLN A 36 5.98 -14.59 12.03
N GLU A 37 6.86 -14.24 11.10
CA GLU A 37 7.88 -13.21 11.29
C GLU A 37 7.25 -11.83 11.57
N GLY A 38 6.20 -11.47 10.86
CA GLY A 38 5.45 -10.23 11.09
C GLY A 38 4.80 -10.20 12.49
N LEU A 39 4.19 -11.30 12.96
CA LEU A 39 3.62 -11.38 14.30
C LEU A 39 4.69 -11.41 15.41
N GLU A 40 5.88 -11.93 15.14
CA GLU A 40 7.02 -11.85 16.06
C GLU A 40 7.49 -10.41 16.20
N SER A 41 7.61 -9.68 15.10
CA SER A 41 7.97 -8.25 15.09
C SER A 41 6.96 -7.36 15.82
N LEU A 42 5.67 -7.71 15.78
CA LEU A 42 4.65 -7.04 16.61
C LEU A 42 4.80 -7.38 18.10
N ALA A 43 5.16 -8.63 18.41
CA ALA A 43 5.27 -9.10 19.81
C ALA A 43 6.50 -8.51 20.54
N ASP A 44 7.62 -8.34 19.84
CA ASP A 44 8.84 -7.77 20.38
C ASP A 44 8.91 -6.22 20.29
N GLY A 45 7.90 -5.62 19.65
CA GLY A 45 7.78 -4.17 19.53
C GLY A 45 8.64 -3.53 18.41
N THR A 46 9.28 -4.34 17.58
CA THR A 46 10.03 -3.85 16.40
C THR A 46 9.10 -3.37 15.29
N ALA A 47 7.86 -3.89 15.24
CA ALA A 47 6.79 -3.37 14.40
C ALA A 47 5.59 -2.93 15.27
N ARG A 48 4.85 -1.92 14.80
CA ARG A 48 3.60 -1.45 15.45
C ARG A 48 2.35 -1.85 14.68
N SER A 49 2.49 -2.23 13.44
CA SER A 49 1.39 -2.65 12.56
C SER A 49 1.87 -3.68 11.57
N LEU A 50 0.97 -4.56 11.15
CA LEU A 50 1.18 -5.55 10.12
C LEU A 50 0.08 -5.39 9.08
N MET A 51 0.46 -5.28 7.81
CA MET A 51 -0.50 -5.27 6.72
C MET A 51 -0.66 -6.70 6.17
N LEU A 52 -1.89 -7.19 6.16
CA LEU A 52 -2.23 -8.50 5.61
C LEU A 52 -3.02 -8.31 4.33
N GLU A 53 -2.62 -9.01 3.30
CA GLU A 53 -3.32 -9.07 2.03
C GLU A 53 -3.71 -10.51 1.73
N LEU A 54 -4.99 -10.72 1.36
CA LEU A 54 -5.44 -12.01 0.86
C LEU A 54 -5.05 -12.12 -0.61
N ASP A 55 -4.24 -13.12 -0.93
CA ASP A 55 -3.99 -13.50 -2.31
C ASP A 55 -5.24 -14.23 -2.84
N GLU A 56 -6.01 -13.57 -3.69
CA GLU A 56 -7.28 -14.10 -4.23
C GLU A 56 -7.07 -15.25 -5.24
N GLN A 57 -5.83 -15.63 -5.58
CA GLN A 57 -5.57 -16.68 -6.55
C GLN A 57 -4.35 -17.54 -6.18
N THR A 58 -4.58 -18.57 -5.41
CA THR A 58 -3.65 -19.68 -5.32
C THR A 58 -3.85 -20.64 -6.49
N GLU A 59 -3.50 -20.22 -7.71
CA GLU A 59 -3.12 -21.16 -8.76
C GLU A 59 -1.58 -21.23 -8.77
N PRO A 60 -0.97 -22.42 -8.69
CA PRO A 60 0.50 -22.53 -8.70
C PRO A 60 1.02 -22.11 -10.07
N GLY A 61 1.57 -20.90 -10.14
CA GLY A 61 2.26 -20.38 -11.32
C GLY A 61 1.88 -19.00 -11.85
N LYS A 62 0.90 -18.32 -11.26
CA LYS A 62 0.56 -16.95 -11.65
C LYS A 62 0.24 -16.11 -10.42
N THR A 63 1.21 -15.36 -9.93
CA THR A 63 0.93 -14.12 -9.19
C THR A 63 0.66 -13.04 -10.22
N PRO A 64 -0.56 -12.62 -10.47
CA PRO A 64 -0.76 -11.43 -11.27
C PRO A 64 -0.64 -10.20 -10.35
N ALA A 65 0.54 -9.62 -10.29
CA ALA A 65 0.60 -8.19 -10.07
C ALA A 65 -0.16 -7.57 -11.23
N THR A 66 -1.45 -7.37 -11.06
CA THR A 66 -2.35 -6.93 -12.12
C THR A 66 -1.99 -5.50 -12.50
N VAL A 67 -1.75 -5.26 -13.77
CA VAL A 67 -1.56 -3.91 -14.30
C VAL A 67 -2.83 -3.10 -13.98
N LEU A 68 -2.68 -2.03 -13.20
CA LEU A 68 -3.79 -1.16 -12.85
C LEU A 68 -4.03 -0.17 -14.00
N ARG A 69 -5.28 -0.07 -14.43
CA ARG A 69 -5.73 0.88 -15.44
C ARG A 69 -6.71 1.85 -14.78
N CYS A 70 -6.34 3.13 -14.75
CA CYS A 70 -7.10 4.19 -14.09
C CYS A 70 -7.19 5.38 -15.04
N GLY A 71 -8.27 5.51 -15.78
CA GLY A 71 -8.38 6.50 -16.84
C GLY A 71 -7.28 6.34 -17.89
N THR A 72 -6.47 7.38 -18.09
CA THR A 72 -5.32 7.34 -19.01
C THR A 72 -4.04 6.83 -18.36
N LEU A 73 -4.06 6.53 -17.05
CA LEU A 73 -2.91 6.03 -16.29
C LEU A 73 -2.87 4.50 -16.33
N VAL A 74 -1.71 3.95 -16.63
CA VAL A 74 -1.43 2.51 -16.61
C VAL A 74 -0.24 2.28 -15.68
N ILE A 75 -0.42 1.50 -14.62
CA ILE A 75 0.59 1.22 -13.60
C ILE A 75 0.90 -0.28 -13.65
N ASP A 76 2.13 -0.62 -14.00
CA ASP A 76 2.63 -2.00 -14.01
C ASP A 76 3.53 -2.21 -12.79
N PRO A 77 3.06 -2.94 -11.77
CA PRO A 77 3.83 -3.17 -10.55
C PRO A 77 5.02 -4.12 -10.76
N ARG A 78 4.96 -5.04 -11.74
CA ARG A 78 6.08 -5.94 -12.04
C ARG A 78 7.23 -5.20 -12.69
N ALA A 79 6.92 -4.38 -13.70
CA ALA A 79 7.91 -3.55 -14.37
C ALA A 79 8.26 -2.28 -13.57
N ARG A 80 7.54 -2.00 -12.45
CA ARG A 80 7.62 -0.74 -11.68
C ARG A 80 7.55 0.47 -12.61
N SER A 81 6.66 0.40 -13.59
CA SER A 81 6.53 1.40 -14.65
C SER A 81 5.14 2.04 -14.66
N VAL A 82 5.09 3.27 -15.09
CA VAL A 82 3.86 4.05 -15.22
C VAL A 82 3.80 4.69 -16.58
N GLN A 83 2.64 4.61 -17.21
CA GLN A 83 2.33 5.31 -18.44
C GLN A 83 1.12 6.21 -18.24
N ARG A 84 1.12 7.37 -18.87
CA ARG A 84 -0.04 8.27 -18.98
C ARG A 84 -0.32 8.57 -20.44
N ALA A 85 -1.52 8.27 -20.91
CA ALA A 85 -1.90 8.42 -22.32
C ALA A 85 -0.89 7.76 -23.28
N GLY A 86 -0.37 6.57 -22.92
CA GLY A 86 0.62 5.83 -23.70
C GLY A 86 2.06 6.30 -23.59
N GLN A 87 2.33 7.38 -22.86
CA GLN A 87 3.69 7.90 -22.66
C GLN A 87 4.24 7.48 -21.29
N MET A 88 5.50 7.04 -21.27
CA MET A 88 6.20 6.67 -20.04
C MET A 88 6.38 7.87 -19.12
N VAL A 89 6.06 7.66 -17.83
CA VAL A 89 6.25 8.65 -16.77
C VAL A 89 7.39 8.20 -15.87
N ALA A 90 8.48 8.98 -15.82
CA ALA A 90 9.62 8.67 -14.98
C ALA A 90 9.32 9.00 -13.50
N LEU A 91 9.17 7.98 -12.67
CA LEU A 91 9.00 8.09 -11.23
C LEU A 91 10.25 7.59 -10.51
N THR A 92 10.55 8.20 -9.37
CA THR A 92 11.50 7.61 -8.42
C THR A 92 10.88 6.39 -7.73
N PRO A 93 11.68 5.49 -7.13
CA PRO A 93 11.14 4.31 -6.45
C PRO A 93 10.04 4.65 -5.42
N LYS A 94 10.26 5.66 -4.58
CA LYS A 94 9.28 6.07 -3.56
C LYS A 94 8.03 6.75 -4.14
N GLU A 95 8.17 7.52 -5.22
CA GLU A 95 7.01 8.05 -5.95
C GLU A 95 6.17 6.92 -6.55
N PHE A 96 6.81 5.88 -7.10
CA PHE A 96 6.12 4.72 -7.61
C PHE A 96 5.38 3.98 -6.49
N ASP A 97 6.03 3.73 -5.36
CA ASP A 97 5.45 3.00 -4.24
C ASP A 97 4.23 3.71 -3.66
N ILE A 98 4.30 5.05 -3.48
CA ILE A 98 3.15 5.86 -3.05
C ILE A 98 2.01 5.77 -4.06
N LEU A 99 2.31 5.95 -5.35
CA LEU A 99 1.29 5.91 -6.40
C LEU A 99 0.61 4.53 -6.45
N TYR A 100 1.41 3.46 -6.44
CA TYR A 100 0.91 2.10 -6.49
C TYR A 100 0.07 1.76 -5.25
N PHE A 101 0.53 2.13 -4.06
CA PHE A 101 -0.21 1.95 -2.81
C PHE A 101 -1.59 2.62 -2.87
N LEU A 102 -1.65 3.89 -3.28
CA LEU A 102 -2.91 4.63 -3.37
C LEU A 102 -3.82 4.07 -4.48
N ALA A 103 -3.25 3.75 -5.64
CA ALA A 103 -4.04 3.28 -6.79
C ALA A 103 -4.63 1.88 -6.61
N ARG A 104 -3.93 0.97 -5.91
CA ARG A 104 -4.49 -0.35 -5.59
C ARG A 104 -5.61 -0.29 -4.55
N ASN A 105 -5.60 0.73 -3.70
CA ASN A 105 -6.59 0.99 -2.66
C ASN A 105 -7.50 2.19 -3.02
N ARG A 106 -7.86 2.31 -4.31
CA ARG A 106 -8.66 3.43 -4.80
C ARG A 106 -9.99 3.54 -4.07
N GLY A 107 -10.40 4.78 -3.80
CA GLY A 107 -11.61 5.08 -3.02
C GLY A 107 -11.36 5.19 -1.52
N GLU A 108 -10.26 4.66 -0.99
CA GLU A 108 -9.93 4.73 0.42
C GLU A 108 -9.08 5.95 0.75
N VAL A 109 -9.32 6.51 1.94
CA VAL A 109 -8.59 7.69 2.44
C VAL A 109 -7.49 7.23 3.39
N PHE A 110 -6.26 7.67 3.12
CA PHE A 110 -5.09 7.36 3.95
C PHE A 110 -4.51 8.62 4.55
N THR A 111 -4.17 8.57 5.83
CA THR A 111 -3.40 9.63 6.47
C THR A 111 -1.95 9.64 5.96
N LYS A 112 -1.22 10.71 6.23
CA LYS A 112 0.20 10.81 5.85
C LYS A 112 1.03 9.72 6.53
N GLU A 113 0.71 9.42 7.78
CA GLU A 113 1.35 8.38 8.57
C GLU A 113 1.12 6.98 7.98
N GLN A 114 -0.10 6.69 7.57
CA GLN A 114 -0.45 5.40 6.92
C GLN A 114 0.28 5.22 5.59
N ILE A 115 0.35 6.28 4.77
CA ILE A 115 1.10 6.25 3.52
C ILE A 115 2.60 6.04 3.79
N TYR A 116 3.13 6.72 4.79
CA TYR A 116 4.53 6.56 5.17
C TYR A 116 4.83 5.13 5.61
N GLN A 117 4.05 4.59 6.54
CA GLN A 117 4.21 3.21 7.03
C GLN A 117 4.11 2.16 5.92
N ALA A 118 3.23 2.38 4.94
CA ALA A 118 3.05 1.45 3.82
C ALA A 118 4.21 1.46 2.81
N VAL A 119 4.99 2.54 2.74
CA VAL A 119 6.00 2.75 1.69
C VAL A 119 7.44 2.73 2.22
N TRP A 120 7.65 3.05 3.50
CA TRP A 120 8.96 3.03 4.14
C TRP A 120 9.03 1.91 5.18
N GLU A 121 9.97 1.01 4.97
CA GLU A 121 10.38 0.04 5.97
C GLU A 121 11.26 0.75 7.00
N GLY A 122 10.89 0.75 8.27
CA GLY A 122 11.69 1.28 9.37
C GLY A 122 11.03 2.38 10.18
N ASP A 123 11.76 2.91 11.14
CA ASP A 123 11.28 3.88 12.12
C ASP A 123 10.72 5.15 11.46
N TYR A 124 9.53 5.50 11.90
CA TYR A 124 8.83 6.72 11.54
C TYR A 124 9.62 7.95 12.00
N MET A 125 10.39 8.50 11.09
CA MET A 125 10.96 9.85 11.30
C MET A 125 9.85 10.85 11.00
N LEU A 126 9.35 11.47 12.06
CA LEU A 126 8.28 12.48 12.10
C LEU A 126 8.59 13.71 11.24
N ASP A 127 8.64 13.57 9.92
CA ASP A 127 8.64 14.71 9.02
C ASP A 127 7.46 14.62 8.05
N ASP A 128 6.30 15.09 8.50
CA ASP A 128 5.04 15.22 7.74
C ASP A 128 5.24 15.95 6.39
N SER A 129 6.26 16.81 6.31
CA SER A 129 6.58 17.59 5.11
C SER A 129 6.97 16.69 3.93
N ASN A 130 7.48 15.49 4.20
CA ASN A 130 8.00 14.60 3.19
C ASN A 130 6.89 14.01 2.30
N ILE A 131 5.79 13.49 2.87
CA ILE A 131 4.67 12.94 2.08
C ILE A 131 4.01 14.01 1.21
N MET A 132 3.80 15.21 1.74
CA MET A 132 3.24 16.33 0.96
C MET A 132 4.11 16.68 -0.24
N ALA A 133 5.44 16.69 -0.06
CA ALA A 133 6.38 16.94 -1.14
C ALA A 133 6.34 15.85 -2.23
N PHE A 134 6.23 14.58 -1.82
CA PHE A 134 6.08 13.45 -2.75
C PHE A 134 4.76 13.53 -3.53
N ILE A 135 3.65 13.79 -2.85
CA ILE A 135 2.33 13.96 -3.51
C ILE A 135 2.38 15.12 -4.52
N ARG A 136 2.98 16.25 -4.15
CA ARG A 136 3.15 17.38 -5.07
C ARG A 136 3.99 17.01 -6.30
N LYS A 137 5.09 16.27 -6.11
CA LYS A 137 5.94 15.80 -7.22
C LYS A 137 5.20 14.80 -8.11
N LEU A 138 4.46 13.85 -7.51
CA LEU A 138 3.64 12.89 -8.22
C LEU A 138 2.60 13.61 -9.08
N ARG A 139 1.82 14.52 -8.50
CA ARG A 139 0.80 15.29 -9.24
C ARG A 139 1.38 15.99 -10.45
N LYS A 140 2.54 16.61 -10.34
CA LYS A 140 3.22 17.26 -11.49
C LYS A 140 3.53 16.29 -12.62
N LYS A 141 3.70 15.00 -12.33
CA LYS A 141 4.07 13.98 -13.32
C LYS A 141 2.88 13.25 -13.91
N ILE A 142 1.87 12.95 -13.07
CA ILE A 142 0.76 12.08 -13.48
C ILE A 142 -0.56 12.83 -13.75
N GLU A 143 -0.80 13.97 -13.10
CA GLU A 143 -2.06 14.69 -13.26
C GLU A 143 -2.12 15.46 -14.58
N PRO A 144 -3.29 15.54 -15.23
CA PRO A 144 -3.50 16.46 -16.34
C PRO A 144 -3.31 17.91 -15.89
N ASN A 145 -3.84 18.26 -14.72
CA ASN A 145 -3.65 19.55 -14.06
C ASN A 145 -3.26 19.32 -12.59
N PRO A 146 -1.99 19.57 -12.18
CA PRO A 146 -1.55 19.37 -10.81
C PRO A 146 -2.28 20.21 -9.75
N ASP A 147 -2.84 21.35 -10.13
CA ASP A 147 -3.56 22.27 -9.24
C ASP A 147 -5.04 21.87 -9.08
N ALA A 148 -5.57 21.07 -10.02
CA ALA A 148 -6.88 20.45 -9.95
C ALA A 148 -6.76 18.92 -10.13
N PRO A 149 -6.22 18.19 -9.15
CA PRO A 149 -5.83 16.79 -9.32
C PRO A 149 -7.05 15.87 -9.46
N GLU A 150 -7.02 15.02 -10.49
CA GLU A 150 -8.04 14.04 -10.81
C GLU A 150 -7.73 12.67 -10.19
N TYR A 151 -6.46 12.25 -10.17
CA TYR A 151 -6.04 10.94 -9.67
C TYR A 151 -5.87 10.92 -8.17
N ILE A 152 -5.00 11.79 -7.61
CA ILE A 152 -4.70 11.85 -6.18
C ILE A 152 -5.41 13.06 -5.58
N GLN A 153 -6.51 12.80 -4.90
CA GLN A 153 -7.34 13.82 -4.24
C GLN A 153 -6.85 14.11 -2.83
N THR A 154 -6.95 15.38 -2.39
CA THR A 154 -6.73 15.76 -0.99
C THR A 154 -8.06 15.71 -0.25
N ILE A 155 -8.08 14.98 0.86
CA ILE A 155 -9.19 15.00 1.83
C ILE A 155 -8.74 15.88 2.99
N TRP A 156 -9.24 17.11 3.01
CA TRP A 156 -8.82 18.15 3.92
C TRP A 156 -8.91 17.70 5.39
N GLY A 157 -7.84 17.94 6.14
CA GLY A 157 -7.75 17.57 7.54
C GLY A 157 -7.52 16.08 7.80
N ILE A 158 -7.50 15.21 6.76
CA ILE A 158 -7.37 13.76 6.90
C ILE A 158 -6.14 13.24 6.16
N GLY A 159 -6.07 13.42 4.82
CA GLY A 159 -5.00 12.83 4.04
C GLY A 159 -5.27 12.81 2.54
N TYR A 160 -5.01 11.67 1.91
CA TYR A 160 -5.08 11.51 0.45
C TYR A 160 -5.86 10.26 0.06
N ARG A 161 -6.48 10.33 -1.11
CA ARG A 161 -7.25 9.24 -1.71
C ARG A 161 -6.94 9.16 -3.21
N PHE A 162 -6.83 7.96 -3.75
CA PHE A 162 -6.89 7.79 -5.19
C PHE A 162 -8.36 7.74 -5.64
N ASN A 163 -8.66 8.42 -6.73
CA ASN A 163 -10.04 8.53 -7.25
C ASN A 163 -10.57 7.15 -7.69
N GLU A 164 -11.71 6.74 -7.17
CA GLU A 164 -12.35 5.46 -7.46
C GLU A 164 -13.10 5.43 -8.79
N SER A 165 -13.40 6.60 -9.35
CA SER A 165 -14.20 6.73 -10.58
C SER A 165 -13.38 6.57 -11.88
N LEU A 166 -12.06 6.29 -11.77
CA LEU A 166 -11.13 6.23 -12.91
C LEU A 166 -10.74 4.79 -13.26
#